data_aadd14bc0b301a36ee2a106d7fa8dbbc
#
_entry.id   aadd14bc0b301a36ee2a106d7fa8dbbc
#
_cell.length_a   1.000
_cell.length_b   1.000
_cell.length_c   1.000
_cell.angle_alpha   90.00
_cell.angle_beta   90.00
_cell.angle_gamma   90.00
#
_symmetry.space_group_name_H-M   'P 1'
#
loop_
_entity.id
_entity.type
_entity.pdbx_description
1 polymer ?
#
loop_
_entity_poly.entity_id
_entity_poly.type
_entity_poly.pdbx_seq_one_letter_code
_entity_poly.pdbx_strand_id
1 'polypeptide(L)'
;MGQIKVTKAPIEGLFVIEPTVHGDARGYFMETYNQMDMEEAGLDMVFVQDNQSMSKKGVLRGLHFQKQYPQGKLVRVFEGAVFDVAVDLRKDSPTYGQWYGEILSAENKKQFYISEGFAHGFLVLSDTATFCYKCTDFYHPGDEGGLAWNDPEIGIDWPDLTGEYKGNCTADGYSMSDGTPLNLSDKDQKWLGLKDTFRF
;
A
#
# COMPACT_ATOMS: atom_id res chain seq x y z
N MET A 1 -16.73 -23.58 -0.47
CA MET A 1 -15.25 -23.52 -0.63
C MET A 1 -14.94 -22.09 -1.05
N GLY A 2 -14.20 -21.33 -0.22
CA GLY A 2 -13.92 -19.93 -0.50
C GLY A 2 -13.12 -19.76 -1.78
N GLN A 3 -13.41 -18.69 -2.52
CA GLN A 3 -12.72 -18.31 -3.76
C GLN A 3 -11.41 -17.55 -3.48
N ILE A 4 -11.01 -17.43 -2.20
CA ILE A 4 -9.84 -16.69 -1.77
C ILE A 4 -9.00 -17.52 -0.78
N LYS A 5 -7.71 -17.26 -0.79
CA LYS A 5 -6.78 -17.69 0.27
C LYS A 5 -6.29 -16.45 1.00
N VAL A 6 -6.48 -16.38 2.31
CA VAL A 6 -6.06 -15.28 3.17
C VAL A 6 -4.85 -15.70 3.99
N THR A 7 -3.78 -14.93 3.93
CA THR A 7 -2.55 -15.11 4.71
C THR A 7 -2.33 -13.88 5.59
N LYS A 8 -2.23 -14.09 6.91
CA LYS A 8 -1.87 -13.02 7.84
C LYS A 8 -0.42 -12.61 7.62
N ALA A 9 -0.16 -11.32 7.47
CA ALA A 9 1.19 -10.80 7.52
C ALA A 9 1.75 -10.83 8.96
N PRO A 10 3.07 -10.64 9.15
CA PRO A 10 3.68 -10.62 10.50
C PRO A 10 3.16 -9.54 11.44
N ILE A 11 2.58 -8.46 10.88
CA ILE A 11 1.98 -7.35 11.64
C ILE A 11 0.47 -7.55 11.67
N GLU A 12 -0.12 -7.57 12.86
CA GLU A 12 -1.56 -7.72 13.05
C GLU A 12 -2.33 -6.58 12.35
N GLY A 13 -3.38 -6.93 11.62
CA GLY A 13 -4.19 -6.00 10.83
C GLY A 13 -3.78 -5.92 9.35
N LEU A 14 -2.75 -6.67 8.94
CA LEU A 14 -2.32 -6.78 7.55
C LEU A 14 -2.54 -8.19 7.00
N PHE A 15 -3.14 -8.29 5.80
CA PHE A 15 -3.48 -9.57 5.19
C PHE A 15 -3.17 -9.56 3.68
N VAL A 16 -2.52 -10.61 3.21
CA VAL A 16 -2.37 -10.89 1.78
C VAL A 16 -3.48 -11.82 1.34
N ILE A 17 -4.19 -11.45 0.28
CA ILE A 17 -5.34 -12.17 -0.25
C ILE A 17 -5.03 -12.62 -1.68
N GLU A 18 -5.15 -13.92 -1.91
CA GLU A 18 -4.93 -14.53 -3.22
C GLU A 18 -6.27 -15.06 -3.75
N PRO A 19 -6.90 -14.42 -4.76
CA PRO A 19 -8.12 -14.92 -5.37
C PRO A 19 -7.86 -16.20 -6.17
N THR A 20 -8.86 -17.07 -6.23
CA THR A 20 -8.83 -18.22 -7.14
C THR A 20 -9.01 -17.73 -8.56
N VAL A 21 -8.07 -18.10 -9.45
CA VAL A 21 -8.08 -17.73 -10.86
C VAL A 21 -8.50 -18.93 -11.70
N HIS A 22 -9.56 -18.78 -12.48
CA HIS A 22 -10.08 -19.79 -13.40
C HIS A 22 -9.70 -19.39 -14.82
N GLY A 23 -8.75 -20.13 -15.43
CA GLY A 23 -8.25 -19.85 -16.78
C GLY A 23 -8.67 -20.90 -17.81
N ASP A 24 -8.92 -20.47 -19.07
CA ASP A 24 -9.13 -21.31 -20.24
C ASP A 24 -8.58 -20.65 -21.51
N ALA A 25 -8.85 -21.22 -22.69
CA ALA A 25 -8.38 -20.68 -23.97
C ALA A 25 -8.88 -19.26 -24.30
N ARG A 26 -9.88 -18.73 -23.60
CA ARG A 26 -10.43 -17.38 -23.78
C ARG A 26 -9.75 -16.34 -22.87
N GLY A 27 -9.00 -16.79 -21.84
CA GLY A 27 -8.40 -15.93 -20.81
C GLY A 27 -8.69 -16.46 -19.41
N TYR A 28 -9.00 -15.56 -18.47
CA TYR A 28 -9.28 -15.97 -17.10
C TYR A 28 -10.47 -15.20 -16.50
N PHE A 29 -11.05 -15.80 -15.46
CA PHE A 29 -12.04 -15.19 -14.58
C PHE A 29 -11.56 -15.35 -13.13
N MET A 30 -11.82 -14.35 -12.29
CA MET A 30 -11.64 -14.42 -10.85
C MET A 30 -12.64 -13.50 -10.15
N GLU A 31 -13.10 -13.88 -8.97
CA GLU A 31 -13.76 -12.93 -8.07
C GLU A 31 -12.70 -12.09 -7.37
N THR A 32 -12.79 -10.78 -7.51
CA THR A 32 -11.82 -9.86 -6.90
C THR A 32 -12.24 -9.41 -5.51
N TYR A 33 -13.51 -9.55 -5.18
CA TYR A 33 -14.09 -9.32 -3.87
C TYR A 33 -15.40 -10.08 -3.73
N ASN A 34 -15.55 -10.76 -2.62
CA ASN A 34 -16.79 -11.40 -2.21
C ASN A 34 -16.92 -11.25 -0.69
N GLN A 35 -17.98 -10.57 -0.25
CA GLN A 35 -18.17 -10.24 1.17
C GLN A 35 -18.24 -11.51 2.03
N MET A 36 -18.96 -12.52 1.58
CA MET A 36 -19.11 -13.77 2.35
C MET A 36 -17.78 -14.50 2.54
N ASP A 37 -16.94 -14.57 1.48
CA ASP A 37 -15.62 -15.19 1.57
C ASP A 37 -14.69 -14.40 2.51
N MET A 38 -14.79 -13.06 2.51
CA MET A 38 -14.03 -12.21 3.44
C MET A 38 -14.50 -12.44 4.89
N GLU A 39 -15.81 -12.44 5.14
CA GLU A 39 -16.38 -12.70 6.47
C GLU A 39 -16.02 -14.10 7.00
N GLU A 40 -16.07 -15.15 6.16
CA GLU A 40 -15.62 -16.51 6.51
C GLU A 40 -14.12 -16.54 6.88
N ALA A 41 -13.31 -15.67 6.25
CA ALA A 41 -11.89 -15.52 6.58
C ALA A 41 -11.63 -14.63 7.81
N GLY A 42 -12.68 -14.11 8.46
CA GLY A 42 -12.60 -13.23 9.62
C GLY A 42 -12.31 -11.78 9.28
N LEU A 43 -12.61 -11.36 8.04
CA LEU A 43 -12.45 -9.99 7.53
C LEU A 43 -13.84 -9.41 7.24
N ASP A 44 -14.39 -8.67 8.18
CA ASP A 44 -15.77 -8.15 8.17
C ASP A 44 -15.90 -6.68 7.76
N MET A 45 -14.86 -6.14 7.10
CA MET A 45 -14.85 -4.74 6.66
C MET A 45 -15.93 -4.44 5.62
N VAL A 46 -16.50 -3.26 5.69
CA VAL A 46 -17.45 -2.72 4.71
C VAL A 46 -16.75 -1.64 3.89
N PHE A 47 -16.78 -1.76 2.57
CA PHE A 47 -16.18 -0.76 1.67
C PHE A 47 -17.24 0.20 1.12
N VAL A 48 -16.92 1.50 1.17
CA VAL A 48 -17.81 2.60 0.78
C VAL A 48 -17.28 3.43 -0.38
N GLN A 49 -16.00 3.25 -0.74
CA GLN A 49 -15.35 4.01 -1.82
C GLN A 49 -14.40 3.11 -2.59
N ASP A 50 -14.32 3.30 -3.90
CA ASP A 50 -13.42 2.58 -4.81
C ASP A 50 -12.63 3.58 -5.66
N ASN A 51 -11.32 3.39 -5.76
CA ASN A 51 -10.42 4.33 -6.42
C ASN A 51 -9.50 3.60 -7.42
N GLN A 52 -9.10 4.33 -8.46
CA GLN A 52 -8.12 3.86 -9.43
C GLN A 52 -7.11 4.98 -9.75
N SER A 53 -5.85 4.61 -9.87
CA SER A 53 -4.80 5.49 -10.38
C SER A 53 -3.88 4.75 -11.33
N MET A 54 -3.27 5.49 -12.25
CA MET A 54 -2.19 5.00 -13.10
C MET A 54 -0.93 5.83 -12.82
N SER A 55 0.21 5.17 -12.79
CA SER A 55 1.50 5.81 -12.54
C SER A 55 2.60 5.13 -13.34
N LYS A 56 3.65 5.89 -13.65
CA LYS A 56 4.84 5.42 -14.37
C LYS A 56 5.89 4.87 -13.38
N LYS A 57 6.85 4.11 -13.90
CA LYS A 57 8.01 3.62 -13.15
C LYS A 57 8.68 4.72 -12.35
N GLY A 58 9.11 4.38 -11.13
CA GLY A 58 9.76 5.32 -10.21
C GLY A 58 8.80 6.28 -9.50
N VAL A 59 7.50 6.26 -9.79
CA VAL A 59 6.54 7.02 -8.99
C VAL A 59 6.35 6.33 -7.65
N LEU A 60 6.54 7.08 -6.56
CA LEU A 60 6.19 6.70 -5.21
C LEU A 60 5.05 7.58 -4.72
N ARG A 61 3.97 6.97 -4.22
CA ARG A 61 2.86 7.67 -3.59
C ARG A 61 2.77 7.26 -2.12
N GLY A 62 2.77 8.24 -1.24
CA GLY A 62 2.65 7.95 0.19
C GLY A 62 3.74 8.59 1.06
N LEU A 63 3.83 8.15 2.28
CA LEU A 63 2.91 7.23 2.96
C LEU A 63 1.75 8.02 3.55
N HIS A 64 0.51 7.64 3.24
CA HIS A 64 -0.69 8.41 3.58
C HIS A 64 -1.58 7.70 4.59
N PHE A 65 -2.32 8.49 5.36
CA PHE A 65 -3.43 8.07 6.22
C PHE A 65 -4.40 9.23 6.44
N GLN A 66 -5.58 8.95 6.99
CA GLN A 66 -6.50 9.95 7.54
C GLN A 66 -6.51 9.84 9.06
N LYS A 67 -6.52 10.97 9.75
CA LYS A 67 -6.28 11.06 11.21
C LYS A 67 -7.51 10.73 12.04
N GLN A 68 -8.65 11.37 11.71
CA GLN A 68 -9.91 11.25 12.44
C GLN A 68 -10.89 10.29 11.76
N TYR A 69 -10.73 10.11 10.45
CA TYR A 69 -11.53 9.20 9.62
C TYR A 69 -10.63 8.17 8.95
N PRO A 70 -9.94 7.31 9.74
CA PRO A 70 -8.99 6.37 9.19
C PRO A 70 -9.66 5.38 8.23
N GLN A 71 -8.96 5.05 7.15
CA GLN A 71 -9.45 4.15 6.12
C GLN A 71 -8.68 2.83 6.14
N GLY A 72 -9.40 1.72 6.29
CA GLY A 72 -8.92 0.41 5.85
C GLY A 72 -8.92 0.36 4.31
N LYS A 73 -7.95 -0.31 3.72
CA LYS A 73 -7.79 -0.36 2.27
C LYS A 73 -7.56 -1.78 1.78
N LEU A 74 -8.32 -2.18 0.76
CA LEU A 74 -8.06 -3.40 0.00
C LEU A 74 -7.50 -3.01 -1.37
N VAL A 75 -6.21 -3.26 -1.56
CA VAL A 75 -5.46 -2.78 -2.72
C VAL A 75 -5.10 -3.91 -3.68
N ARG A 76 -5.02 -3.62 -4.98
CA ARG A 76 -4.61 -4.55 -6.03
C ARG A 76 -4.10 -3.81 -7.28
N VAL A 77 -3.41 -4.53 -8.16
CA VAL A 77 -2.86 -4.01 -9.41
C VAL A 77 -3.53 -4.68 -10.60
N PHE A 78 -4.06 -3.88 -11.54
CA PHE A 78 -4.64 -4.37 -12.80
C PHE A 78 -3.61 -4.54 -13.89
N GLU A 79 -2.61 -3.68 -13.93
CA GLU A 79 -1.55 -3.64 -14.92
C GLU A 79 -0.24 -3.30 -14.24
N GLY A 80 0.84 -3.97 -14.64
CA GLY A 80 2.16 -3.75 -14.10
C GLY A 80 2.37 -4.33 -12.70
N ALA A 81 3.29 -3.73 -11.96
CA ALA A 81 3.70 -4.17 -10.64
C ALA A 81 4.10 -2.99 -9.74
N VAL A 82 3.77 -3.11 -8.46
CA VAL A 82 4.20 -2.17 -7.42
C VAL A 82 4.75 -2.92 -6.22
N PHE A 83 5.59 -2.26 -5.44
CA PHE A 83 5.87 -2.65 -4.06
C PHE A 83 4.99 -1.81 -3.15
N ASP A 84 4.06 -2.45 -2.48
CA ASP A 84 3.05 -1.83 -1.63
C ASP A 84 3.44 -1.98 -0.16
N VAL A 85 3.43 -0.90 0.62
CA VAL A 85 3.97 -0.84 1.98
C VAL A 85 2.96 -0.28 2.95
N ALA A 86 2.84 -0.92 4.11
CA ALA A 86 2.11 -0.42 5.27
C ALA A 86 3.05 -0.31 6.48
N VAL A 87 2.98 0.82 7.20
CA VAL A 87 3.72 1.09 8.44
C VAL A 87 2.74 1.23 9.59
N ASP A 88 2.94 0.48 10.67
CA ASP A 88 2.09 0.53 11.85
C ASP A 88 2.28 1.84 12.62
N LEU A 89 1.22 2.65 12.74
CA LEU A 89 1.19 3.91 13.48
C LEU A 89 0.32 3.85 14.74
N ARG A 90 -0.16 2.67 15.12
CA ARG A 90 -0.96 2.47 16.34
C ARG A 90 -0.04 2.52 17.57
N LYS A 91 -0.17 3.59 18.37
CA LYS A 91 0.76 3.90 19.49
C LYS A 91 0.94 2.79 20.52
N ASP A 92 -0.12 1.99 20.75
CA ASP A 92 -0.12 0.92 21.75
C ASP A 92 0.17 -0.46 21.13
N SER A 93 0.49 -0.51 19.83
CA SER A 93 0.84 -1.72 19.12
C SER A 93 2.26 -2.19 19.46
N PRO A 94 2.48 -3.49 19.68
CA PRO A 94 3.83 -4.04 19.84
C PRO A 94 4.69 -3.91 18.56
N THR A 95 4.06 -3.61 17.42
CA THR A 95 4.71 -3.42 16.12
C THR A 95 4.72 -1.96 15.66
N TYR A 96 4.48 -1.00 16.57
CA TYR A 96 4.55 0.43 16.26
C TYR A 96 5.88 0.78 15.56
N GLY A 97 5.79 1.47 14.42
CA GLY A 97 6.95 1.85 13.59
C GLY A 97 7.52 0.72 12.72
N GLN A 98 7.05 -0.51 12.86
CA GLN A 98 7.42 -1.60 11.95
C GLN A 98 6.62 -1.52 10.66
N TRP A 99 7.19 -2.06 9.60
CA TRP A 99 6.57 -2.07 8.27
C TRP A 99 6.50 -3.48 7.69
N TYR A 100 5.57 -3.67 6.78
CA TYR A 100 5.46 -4.83 5.93
C TYR A 100 5.20 -4.38 4.49
N GLY A 101 5.83 -5.04 3.53
CA GLY A 101 5.67 -4.77 2.12
C GLY A 101 5.38 -6.03 1.32
N GLU A 102 4.57 -5.89 0.28
CA GLU A 102 4.19 -6.97 -0.62
C GLU A 102 4.31 -6.50 -2.08
N ILE A 103 4.83 -7.36 -2.97
CA ILE A 103 4.78 -7.09 -4.40
C ILE A 103 3.39 -7.48 -4.92
N LEU A 104 2.68 -6.48 -5.43
CA LEU A 104 1.38 -6.66 -6.08
C LEU A 104 1.53 -6.45 -7.58
N SER A 105 0.99 -7.36 -8.38
CA SER A 105 1.09 -7.27 -9.84
C SER A 105 -0.14 -7.84 -10.55
N ALA A 106 -0.33 -7.42 -11.80
CA ALA A 106 -1.31 -8.04 -12.69
C ALA A 106 -1.04 -9.54 -12.92
N GLU A 107 0.21 -9.97 -12.78
CA GLU A 107 0.60 -11.38 -12.95
C GLU A 107 0.25 -12.21 -11.73
N ASN A 108 0.69 -11.79 -10.51
CA ASN A 108 0.47 -12.57 -9.28
C ASN A 108 -0.96 -12.42 -8.73
N LYS A 109 -1.71 -11.39 -9.15
CA LYS A 109 -3.11 -11.13 -8.77
C LYS A 109 -3.37 -11.02 -7.27
N LYS A 110 -2.31 -10.88 -6.47
CA LYS A 110 -2.41 -10.68 -5.04
C LYS A 110 -3.12 -9.37 -4.73
N GLN A 111 -3.81 -9.36 -3.62
CA GLN A 111 -4.39 -8.18 -3.01
C GLN A 111 -3.80 -8.03 -1.60
N PHE A 112 -3.73 -6.82 -1.12
CA PHE A 112 -3.25 -6.52 0.21
C PHE A 112 -4.33 -5.75 0.98
N TYR A 113 -4.78 -6.30 2.10
CA TYR A 113 -5.66 -5.57 3.02
C TYR A 113 -4.84 -4.96 4.14
N ILE A 114 -5.03 -3.67 4.32
CA ILE A 114 -4.39 -2.82 5.31
C ILE A 114 -5.50 -2.23 6.17
N SER A 115 -5.57 -2.60 7.44
CA SER A 115 -6.57 -2.06 8.36
C SER A 115 -6.29 -0.59 8.71
N GLU A 116 -7.19 0.03 9.44
CA GLU A 116 -7.02 1.38 9.98
C GLU A 116 -5.80 1.45 10.93
N GLY A 117 -5.19 2.62 11.03
CA GLY A 117 -4.04 2.84 11.92
C GLY A 117 -2.67 2.62 11.27
N PHE A 118 -2.65 2.44 9.95
CA PHE A 118 -1.41 2.31 9.18
C PHE A 118 -1.18 3.50 8.25
N ALA A 119 0.08 3.89 8.05
CA ALA A 119 0.50 4.70 6.91
C ALA A 119 0.73 3.77 5.71
N HIS A 120 0.21 4.15 4.54
CA HIS A 120 0.20 3.32 3.34
C HIS A 120 0.79 4.06 2.14
N GLY A 121 1.57 3.36 1.35
CA GLY A 121 2.12 3.87 0.09
C GLY A 121 2.68 2.76 -0.79
N PHE A 122 3.06 3.12 -2.01
CA PHE A 122 3.63 2.18 -2.96
C PHE A 122 4.65 2.82 -3.90
N LEU A 123 5.59 1.99 -4.38
CA LEU A 123 6.57 2.30 -5.43
C LEU A 123 6.24 1.51 -6.69
N VAL A 124 6.17 2.18 -7.84
CA VAL A 124 5.94 1.53 -9.15
C VAL A 124 7.23 0.93 -9.68
N LEU A 125 7.21 -0.38 -9.93
CA LEU A 125 8.36 -1.19 -10.36
C LEU A 125 8.39 -1.44 -11.88
N SER A 126 7.23 -1.50 -12.53
CA SER A 126 7.06 -1.69 -13.99
C SER A 126 7.00 -0.36 -14.73
N ASP A 127 7.07 -0.36 -16.06
CA ASP A 127 6.98 0.86 -16.89
C ASP A 127 5.76 1.71 -16.55
N THR A 128 4.62 1.03 -16.35
CA THR A 128 3.37 1.60 -15.82
C THR A 128 2.73 0.64 -14.84
N ALA A 129 1.94 1.17 -13.91
CA ALA A 129 1.07 0.37 -13.07
C ALA A 129 -0.30 1.04 -12.92
N THR A 130 -1.37 0.25 -13.07
CA THR A 130 -2.74 0.64 -12.76
C THR A 130 -3.13 0.04 -11.43
N PHE A 131 -3.28 0.89 -10.43
CA PHE A 131 -3.48 0.57 -9.02
C PHE A 131 -4.91 0.89 -8.59
N CYS A 132 -5.59 -0.06 -7.97
CA CYS A 132 -6.97 0.09 -7.52
C CYS A 132 -7.10 -0.29 -6.04
N TYR A 133 -7.97 0.41 -5.34
CA TYR A 133 -8.22 0.13 -3.93
C TYR A 133 -9.61 0.53 -3.47
N LYS A 134 -10.18 -0.31 -2.61
CA LYS A 134 -11.42 -0.05 -1.88
C LYS A 134 -11.08 0.52 -0.51
N CYS A 135 -11.92 1.42 0.00
CA CYS A 135 -11.74 2.06 1.31
C CYS A 135 -12.95 1.81 2.22
N THR A 136 -12.68 1.63 3.51
CA THR A 136 -13.72 1.44 4.55
C THR A 136 -14.39 2.75 4.97
N ASP A 137 -13.80 3.91 4.66
CA ASP A 137 -14.38 5.22 4.89
C ASP A 137 -14.16 6.13 3.67
N PHE A 138 -14.87 7.25 3.61
CA PHE A 138 -14.75 8.24 2.54
C PHE A 138 -13.44 9.04 2.65
N TYR A 139 -13.02 9.61 1.52
CA TYR A 139 -11.92 10.58 1.53
C TYR A 139 -12.39 11.90 2.15
N HIS A 140 -11.70 12.36 3.17
CA HIS A 140 -11.95 13.62 3.88
C HIS A 140 -10.82 14.61 3.59
N PRO A 141 -11.02 15.57 2.66
CA PRO A 141 -10.05 16.63 2.40
C PRO A 141 -9.75 17.43 3.68
N GLY A 142 -8.48 17.57 4.02
CA GLY A 142 -8.04 18.26 5.24
C GLY A 142 -7.80 17.35 6.44
N ASP A 143 -8.23 16.09 6.42
CA ASP A 143 -7.93 15.09 7.46
C ASP A 143 -6.67 14.26 7.15
N GLU A 144 -6.07 14.50 6.01
CA GLU A 144 -4.91 13.73 5.52
C GLU A 144 -3.68 13.97 6.41
N GLY A 145 -2.97 12.90 6.69
CA GLY A 145 -1.65 12.87 7.28
C GLY A 145 -0.71 12.03 6.44
N GLY A 146 0.58 12.09 6.76
CA GLY A 146 1.56 11.30 6.07
C GLY A 146 2.82 11.05 6.89
N LEU A 147 3.59 10.09 6.41
CA LEU A 147 4.84 9.64 7.00
C LEU A 147 5.93 9.68 5.93
N ALA A 148 7.10 10.17 6.28
CA ALA A 148 8.26 10.22 5.38
C ALA A 148 8.62 8.82 4.87
N TRP A 149 8.57 8.64 3.57
CA TRP A 149 8.82 7.36 2.89
C TRP A 149 10.24 6.81 3.10
N ASN A 150 11.21 7.69 3.37
CA ASN A 150 12.63 7.39 3.53
C ASN A 150 13.14 7.60 4.96
N ASP A 151 12.25 7.60 5.96
CA ASP A 151 12.66 7.74 7.36
C ASP A 151 13.60 6.59 7.76
N PRO A 152 14.85 6.89 8.20
CA PRO A 152 15.82 5.87 8.57
C PRO A 152 15.45 5.08 9.83
N GLU A 153 14.56 5.61 10.70
CA GLU A 153 14.08 4.88 11.88
C GLU A 153 13.11 3.76 11.48
N ILE A 154 12.37 3.95 10.41
CA ILE A 154 11.48 2.91 9.84
C ILE A 154 12.29 1.95 8.99
N GLY A 155 13.19 2.48 8.16
CA GLY A 155 14.12 1.70 7.35
C GLY A 155 13.40 0.82 6.32
N ILE A 156 12.42 1.36 5.59
CA ILE A 156 11.76 0.61 4.51
C ILE A 156 12.79 0.25 3.45
N ASP A 157 12.90 -1.04 3.16
CA ASP A 157 13.76 -1.55 2.08
C ASP A 157 12.99 -1.53 0.75
N TRP A 158 13.06 -0.38 0.06
CA TRP A 158 12.40 -0.19 -1.23
C TRP A 158 13.15 -0.95 -2.32
N PRO A 159 12.54 -1.96 -2.96
CA PRO A 159 13.21 -2.75 -3.99
C PRO A 159 13.56 -1.88 -5.21
N ASP A 160 14.67 -2.18 -5.85
CA ASP A 160 15.15 -1.52 -7.06
C ASP A 160 15.45 0.00 -6.91
N LEU A 161 15.38 0.53 -5.69
CA LEU A 161 15.65 1.93 -5.41
C LEU A 161 17.07 2.12 -4.88
N THR A 162 17.79 3.12 -5.42
CA THR A 162 19.12 3.53 -5.00
C THR A 162 19.11 4.98 -4.55
N GLY A 163 20.01 5.33 -3.65
CA GLY A 163 20.15 6.69 -3.10
C GLY A 163 20.50 6.67 -1.63
N GLU A 164 20.79 7.85 -1.08
CA GLU A 164 21.15 8.00 0.32
C GLU A 164 20.24 9.04 1.00
N TYR A 165 19.83 8.77 2.21
CA TYR A 165 19.05 9.69 3.03
C TYR A 165 19.88 10.94 3.37
N LYS A 166 19.34 12.13 3.06
CA LYS A 166 20.00 13.43 3.23
C LYS A 166 19.35 14.31 4.30
N GLY A 167 18.66 13.72 5.25
CA GLY A 167 17.98 14.43 6.34
C GLY A 167 16.65 15.08 5.94
N ASN A 168 16.09 14.72 4.80
CA ASN A 168 14.80 15.21 4.32
C ASN A 168 14.03 14.12 3.56
N CYS A 169 12.76 14.39 3.23
CA CYS A 169 11.84 13.47 2.56
C CYS A 169 11.78 13.68 1.03
N THR A 170 12.73 14.37 0.42
CA THR A 170 12.69 14.66 -1.01
C THR A 170 13.14 13.48 -1.87
N ALA A 171 12.72 13.46 -3.14
CA ALA A 171 13.16 12.47 -4.12
C ALA A 171 14.60 12.71 -4.62
N ASP A 172 15.20 13.84 -4.26
CA ASP A 172 16.52 14.26 -4.78
C ASP A 172 17.63 13.28 -4.42
N GLY A 173 18.31 12.78 -5.45
CA GLY A 173 19.42 11.83 -5.29
C GLY A 173 18.97 10.36 -5.21
N TYR A 174 17.69 10.08 -5.42
CA TYR A 174 17.17 8.75 -5.54
C TYR A 174 16.77 8.41 -6.98
N SER A 175 17.02 7.18 -7.37
CA SER A 175 16.63 6.65 -8.68
C SER A 175 16.41 5.13 -8.58
N MET A 176 15.67 4.58 -9.53
CA MET A 176 15.62 3.14 -9.75
C MET A 176 16.99 2.64 -10.26
N SER A 177 17.28 1.36 -10.17
CA SER A 177 18.56 0.77 -10.58
C SER A 177 18.88 0.97 -12.08
N ASP A 178 17.84 1.14 -12.92
CA ASP A 178 17.98 1.46 -14.35
C ASP A 178 18.20 2.97 -14.64
N GLY A 179 18.31 3.78 -13.59
CA GLY A 179 18.51 5.23 -13.70
C GLY A 179 17.21 6.04 -13.82
N THR A 180 16.03 5.43 -13.83
CA THR A 180 14.75 6.15 -13.78
C THR A 180 14.67 6.95 -12.47
N PRO A 181 14.47 8.28 -12.51
CA PRO A 181 14.40 9.10 -11.31
C PRO A 181 13.21 8.70 -10.42
N LEU A 182 13.42 8.74 -9.12
CA LEU A 182 12.31 8.66 -8.17
C LEU A 182 11.43 9.92 -8.33
N ASN A 183 10.11 9.73 -8.34
CA ASN A 183 9.14 10.80 -8.55
C ASN A 183 8.06 10.78 -7.46
N LEU A 184 8.01 11.85 -6.67
CA LEU A 184 7.00 12.10 -5.66
C LEU A 184 6.25 13.39 -5.95
N SER A 185 5.02 13.50 -5.46
CA SER A 185 4.31 14.79 -5.41
C SER A 185 5.01 15.75 -4.45
N ASP A 186 4.79 17.06 -4.62
CA ASP A 186 5.32 18.09 -3.70
C ASP A 186 4.86 17.87 -2.24
N LYS A 187 3.69 17.29 -2.07
CA LYS A 187 3.12 16.93 -0.78
C LYS A 187 3.90 15.79 -0.13
N ASP A 188 4.17 14.73 -0.89
CA ASP A 188 4.83 13.53 -0.38
C ASP A 188 6.30 13.75 -0.02
N GLN A 189 6.89 14.83 -0.52
CA GLN A 189 8.24 15.27 -0.17
C GLN A 189 8.33 16.14 1.10
N LYS A 190 7.23 16.30 1.84
CA LYS A 190 7.15 17.18 3.01
C LYS A 190 6.68 16.49 4.28
N TRP A 191 6.38 15.18 4.21
CA TRP A 191 5.93 14.44 5.37
C TRP A 191 7.02 14.33 6.43
N LEU A 192 6.59 14.32 7.68
CA LEU A 192 7.46 14.17 8.84
C LEU A 192 7.81 12.71 9.07
N GLY A 193 8.94 12.47 9.75
CA GLY A 193 9.35 11.14 10.18
C GLY A 193 8.50 10.59 11.32
N LEU A 194 8.80 9.35 11.73
CA LEU A 194 8.06 8.58 12.73
C LEU A 194 7.91 9.30 14.09
N LYS A 195 8.92 10.08 14.48
CA LYS A 195 8.91 10.82 15.75
C LYS A 195 7.84 11.91 15.81
N ASP A 196 7.60 12.57 14.68
CA ASP A 196 6.83 13.81 14.60
C ASP A 196 5.49 13.62 13.87
N THR A 197 5.25 12.44 13.31
CA THR A 197 3.98 12.12 12.64
C THR A 197 2.86 11.81 13.66
N PHE A 198 1.64 11.80 13.15
CA PHE A 198 0.46 11.42 13.93
C PHE A 198 0.51 9.94 14.32
N ARG A 199 -0.05 9.61 15.50
CA ARG A 199 -0.17 8.25 16.04
C ARG A 199 -1.62 7.95 16.36
N PHE A 200 -2.08 6.78 15.97
CA PHE A 200 -3.43 6.30 16.26
C PHE A 200 -3.57 5.76 17.68
#